data_eebc861a82050f37c336c4941880de8b
#
_entry.id   eebc861a82050f37c336c4941880de8b
#
_cell.length_a   1.000
_cell.length_b   1.000
_cell.length_c   1.000
_cell.angle_alpha   90.00
_cell.angle_beta   90.00
_cell.angle_gamma   90.00
#
_symmetry.space_group_name_H-M   'P 1'
#
loop_
_entity.id
_entity.type
_entity.pdbx_description
1 polymer ?
#
loop_
_entity_poly.entity_id
_entity_poly.type
_entity_poly.pdbx_seq_one_letter_code
_entity_poly.pdbx_strand_id
1 'polypeptide(L)'
;GQEKTRVLTEPHLLLSIAATVGKPVVNYVKTGVHDGFLIFQEPKFNREFMFQWLEMFRPKWQKYGQPGSQVNLNSDLVKNQRIVLPSEEEQEKIGTFFSQLDHLITLHQRKYDKTINIKNVMLEKIFPKDSENLPEIIFSKFAVTWEQRKLSELGKTQSGIGFSESEQGGSDGFPFFKVSDMNNLGNEHEMKIANNYVSFEQLQRRNWKPIEGVPCVIFAKVGAAIMLDRKRIVRVPFLIDNNTMAYIFDGSWDVDFGKTLFETIPLPRYAQVGALPSYNGSDIEDIEVCVPTNEEQTKIAELFVSLDNLITLHQRKVEKL
;
A
#
# COMPACT_ATOMS: atom_id res chain seq x y z
N GLY A 1 20.29 10.61 42.15
CA GLY A 1 21.00 9.41 41.67
C GLY A 1 21.50 9.62 40.27
N GLN A 2 22.82 9.61 40.05
CA GLN A 2 23.39 9.57 38.70
C GLN A 2 23.02 8.21 38.11
N GLU A 3 22.19 8.19 37.11
CA GLU A 3 21.94 7.01 36.28
C GLU A 3 23.31 6.59 35.69
N LYS A 4 23.77 5.39 36.04
CA LYS A 4 24.99 4.83 35.50
C LYS A 4 24.68 4.30 34.07
N THR A 5 24.71 5.19 33.09
CA THR A 5 24.65 4.82 31.71
C THR A 5 25.90 4.03 31.33
N ARG A 6 25.77 2.77 30.99
CA ARG A 6 26.86 1.94 30.52
C ARG A 6 27.12 2.22 29.04
N VAL A 7 28.35 2.60 28.69
CA VAL A 7 28.74 2.89 27.32
C VAL A 7 29.41 1.66 26.71
N LEU A 8 28.85 1.17 25.60
CA LEU A 8 29.40 0.08 24.78
C LEU A 8 30.16 0.69 23.60
N THR A 9 31.40 0.30 23.42
CA THR A 9 32.28 0.78 22.33
C THR A 9 32.37 -0.20 21.16
N GLU A 10 32.05 -1.47 21.42
CA GLU A 10 32.08 -2.56 20.45
C GLU A 10 30.67 -3.11 20.24
N PRO A 11 30.41 -3.77 19.10
CA PRO A 11 29.11 -4.38 18.84
C PRO A 11 28.79 -5.52 19.83
N HIS A 12 27.71 -5.36 20.58
CA HIS A 12 27.17 -6.37 21.49
C HIS A 12 25.74 -6.72 21.11
N LEU A 13 25.34 -7.95 21.40
CA LEU A 13 23.95 -8.37 21.38
C LEU A 13 23.30 -7.92 22.68
N LEU A 14 22.17 -7.25 22.56
CA LEU A 14 21.35 -6.72 23.63
C LEU A 14 19.97 -7.39 23.58
N LEU A 15 19.34 -7.56 24.73
CA LEU A 15 17.95 -8.05 24.82
C LEU A 15 17.13 -7.07 25.64
N SER A 16 16.06 -6.52 25.06
CA SER A 16 15.14 -5.65 25.79
C SER A 16 14.37 -6.43 26.84
N ILE A 17 14.36 -5.94 28.10
CA ILE A 17 13.66 -6.53 29.24
C ILE A 17 12.43 -5.76 29.69
N ALA A 18 12.23 -4.55 29.18
CA ALA A 18 11.11 -3.67 29.46
C ALA A 18 10.51 -3.16 28.13
N ALA A 19 9.31 -2.58 28.13
CA ALA A 19 8.61 -2.01 26.99
C ALA A 19 8.45 -2.99 25.80
N THR A 20 9.53 -3.33 25.09
CA THR A 20 9.55 -4.28 23.97
C THR A 20 10.22 -5.60 24.39
N VAL A 21 9.68 -6.24 25.42
CA VAL A 21 10.25 -7.41 26.07
C VAL A 21 10.65 -8.49 25.08
N GLY A 22 11.88 -9.01 25.24
CA GLY A 22 12.44 -10.09 24.44
C GLY A 22 12.88 -9.70 23.03
N LYS A 23 12.89 -8.39 22.68
CA LYS A 23 13.41 -7.93 21.39
C LYS A 23 14.94 -7.87 21.45
N PRO A 24 15.67 -8.62 20.61
CA PRO A 24 17.11 -8.48 20.48
C PRO A 24 17.45 -7.22 19.68
N VAL A 25 18.59 -6.62 20.01
CA VAL A 25 19.17 -5.47 19.29
C VAL A 25 20.68 -5.63 19.27
N VAL A 26 21.34 -5.22 18.20
CA VAL A 26 22.79 -5.12 18.12
C VAL A 26 23.19 -3.64 18.02
N ASN A 27 24.09 -3.18 18.90
CA ASN A 27 24.70 -1.86 18.77
C ASN A 27 25.89 -1.94 17.81
N TYR A 28 25.80 -1.33 16.65
CA TYR A 28 26.92 -1.24 15.68
C TYR A 28 27.77 0.02 15.85
N VAL A 29 27.36 0.92 16.72
CA VAL A 29 28.04 2.18 17.02
C VAL A 29 28.18 2.35 18.52
N LYS A 30 29.10 3.22 18.96
CA LYS A 30 29.25 3.58 20.37
C LYS A 30 27.88 4.03 20.93
N THR A 31 27.37 3.29 21.92
CA THR A 31 25.98 3.44 22.41
C THR A 31 25.95 3.45 23.93
N GLY A 32 25.26 4.43 24.50
CA GLY A 32 24.87 4.40 25.91
C GLY A 32 23.68 3.47 26.13
N VAL A 33 23.79 2.53 27.05
CA VAL A 33 22.73 1.56 27.36
C VAL A 33 22.24 1.76 28.77
N HIS A 34 20.89 1.88 28.92
CA HIS A 34 20.23 1.97 30.21
C HIS A 34 19.84 0.56 30.73
N ASP A 35 19.28 0.49 31.92
CA ASP A 35 18.90 -0.73 32.64
C ASP A 35 17.74 -1.53 32.00
N GLY A 36 17.07 -0.99 30.98
CA GLY A 36 16.05 -1.69 30.19
C GLY A 36 16.57 -2.77 29.25
N PHE A 37 17.90 -3.04 29.24
CA PHE A 37 18.53 -4.05 28.39
C PHE A 37 19.46 -4.97 29.18
N LEU A 38 19.41 -6.26 28.86
CA LEU A 38 20.50 -7.22 29.16
C LEU A 38 21.55 -7.17 28.06
N ILE A 39 22.81 -7.23 28.44
CA ILE A 39 23.96 -7.20 27.53
C ILE A 39 24.62 -8.57 27.58
N PHE A 40 24.73 -9.25 26.42
CA PHE A 40 25.47 -10.50 26.32
C PHE A 40 26.99 -10.20 26.26
N GLN A 41 27.67 -10.49 27.37
CA GLN A 41 29.11 -10.28 27.50
C GLN A 41 29.86 -11.58 27.22
N GLU A 42 30.97 -11.53 26.49
CA GLU A 42 31.82 -12.67 26.16
C GLU A 42 31.01 -13.89 25.67
N PRO A 43 30.14 -13.72 24.64
CA PRO A 43 29.25 -14.77 24.20
C PRO A 43 30.03 -15.94 23.61
N LYS A 44 29.65 -17.17 23.98
CA LYS A 44 30.16 -18.43 23.40
C LYS A 44 29.27 -18.95 22.27
N PHE A 45 28.72 -18.06 21.48
CA PHE A 45 27.85 -18.35 20.35
C PHE A 45 28.02 -17.28 19.27
N ASN A 46 27.67 -17.62 18.04
CA ASN A 46 27.65 -16.63 16.97
C ASN A 46 26.55 -15.59 17.23
N ARG A 47 26.90 -14.30 17.17
CA ARG A 47 26.02 -13.17 17.50
C ARG A 47 24.78 -13.11 16.59
N GLU A 48 24.97 -13.25 15.29
CA GLU A 48 23.89 -13.16 14.29
C GLU A 48 22.94 -14.37 14.40
N PHE A 49 23.48 -15.56 14.64
CA PHE A 49 22.66 -16.74 14.95
C PHE A 49 21.80 -16.54 16.20
N MET A 50 22.41 -16.05 17.29
CA MET A 50 21.69 -15.84 18.54
C MET A 50 20.68 -14.70 18.43
N PHE A 51 20.93 -13.68 17.64
CA PHE A 51 19.97 -12.64 17.33
C PHE A 51 18.68 -13.26 16.72
N GLN A 52 18.82 -14.10 15.71
CA GLN A 52 17.71 -14.78 15.04
C GLN A 52 16.99 -15.74 15.98
N TRP A 53 17.75 -16.49 16.78
CA TRP A 53 17.16 -17.37 17.77
C TRP A 53 16.32 -16.61 18.80
N LEU A 54 16.78 -15.47 19.27
CA LEU A 54 16.04 -14.63 20.23
C LEU A 54 14.78 -14.01 19.60
N GLU A 55 14.82 -13.58 18.33
CA GLU A 55 13.62 -13.12 17.62
C GLU A 55 12.57 -14.25 17.48
N MET A 56 13.00 -15.44 17.07
CA MET A 56 12.12 -16.63 17.00
C MET A 56 11.53 -16.97 18.39
N PHE A 57 12.33 -16.85 19.46
CA PHE A 57 11.91 -17.21 20.80
C PHE A 57 11.07 -16.12 21.50
N ARG A 58 11.07 -14.92 20.98
CA ARG A 58 10.41 -13.74 21.56
C ARG A 58 8.95 -13.97 22.00
N PRO A 59 8.07 -14.63 21.22
CA PRO A 59 6.70 -14.92 21.65
C PRO A 59 6.62 -15.80 22.91
N LYS A 60 7.67 -16.61 23.19
CA LYS A 60 7.72 -17.43 24.39
C LYS A 60 8.06 -16.64 25.64
N TRP A 61 8.86 -15.57 25.53
CA TRP A 61 9.14 -14.69 26.64
C TRP A 61 7.88 -14.04 27.22
N GLN A 62 6.90 -13.74 26.38
CA GLN A 62 5.64 -13.13 26.79
C GLN A 62 4.79 -14.04 27.69
N LYS A 63 5.02 -15.37 27.67
CA LYS A 63 4.32 -16.35 28.51
C LYS A 63 4.83 -16.39 29.94
N TYR A 64 5.97 -15.79 30.25
CA TYR A 64 6.50 -15.71 31.60
C TYR A 64 5.84 -14.61 32.47
N GLY A 65 4.99 -13.75 31.87
CA GLY A 65 4.18 -12.79 32.59
C GLY A 65 2.85 -13.38 33.08
N GLN A 66 2.37 -12.93 34.24
CA GLN A 66 1.00 -13.23 34.66
C GLN A 66 -0.01 -12.47 33.77
N PRO A 67 -1.21 -13.00 33.50
CA PRO A 67 -2.24 -12.28 32.77
C PRO A 67 -2.51 -10.91 33.40
N GLY A 68 -2.36 -9.82 32.63
CA GLY A 68 -2.58 -8.45 33.08
C GLY A 68 -1.38 -7.78 33.75
N SER A 69 -0.22 -8.44 33.92
CA SER A 69 1.01 -7.83 34.41
C SER A 69 2.01 -7.57 33.29
N GLN A 70 2.78 -6.49 33.45
CA GLN A 70 3.89 -6.22 32.54
C GLN A 70 4.96 -7.30 32.69
N VAL A 71 5.29 -7.98 31.56
CA VAL A 71 6.36 -8.99 31.55
C VAL A 71 7.69 -8.26 31.73
N ASN A 72 8.43 -8.61 32.79
CA ASN A 72 9.80 -8.16 32.98
C ASN A 72 10.72 -9.38 32.90
N LEU A 73 11.60 -9.40 31.91
CA LEU A 73 12.68 -10.38 31.85
C LEU A 73 13.78 -9.96 32.83
N ASN A 74 14.36 -10.93 33.49
CA ASN A 74 15.55 -10.72 34.31
C ASN A 74 16.69 -11.60 33.82
N SER A 75 17.89 -11.31 34.31
CA SER A 75 19.12 -12.02 33.93
C SER A 75 19.02 -13.53 34.20
N ASP A 76 18.38 -13.93 35.29
CA ASP A 76 18.32 -15.35 35.68
C ASP A 76 17.38 -16.16 34.77
N LEU A 77 16.24 -15.59 34.38
CA LEU A 77 15.34 -16.22 33.40
C LEU A 77 16.05 -16.45 32.06
N VAL A 78 16.80 -15.44 31.60
CA VAL A 78 17.53 -15.57 30.32
C VAL A 78 18.69 -16.54 30.42
N LYS A 79 19.49 -16.51 31.49
CA LYS A 79 20.61 -17.44 31.71
C LYS A 79 20.16 -18.89 31.85
N ASN A 80 19.02 -19.13 32.50
CA ASN A 80 18.50 -20.48 32.71
C ASN A 80 17.72 -21.04 31.53
N GLN A 81 17.53 -20.25 30.45
CA GLN A 81 16.88 -20.73 29.26
C GLN A 81 17.76 -21.76 28.54
N ARG A 82 17.26 -23.00 28.45
CA ARG A 82 17.94 -24.04 27.67
C ARG A 82 17.77 -23.82 26.19
N ILE A 83 18.88 -23.87 25.46
CA ILE A 83 18.93 -23.78 24.01
C ILE A 83 19.77 -24.93 23.46
N VAL A 84 19.44 -25.37 22.24
CA VAL A 84 20.26 -26.30 21.47
C VAL A 84 21.08 -25.48 20.50
N LEU A 85 22.40 -25.55 20.62
CA LEU A 85 23.33 -24.87 19.72
C LEU A 85 23.88 -25.84 18.70
N PRO A 86 23.82 -25.54 17.41
CA PRO A 86 24.57 -26.28 16.40
C PRO A 86 26.07 -25.96 16.48
N SER A 87 26.88 -26.57 15.63
CA SER A 87 28.31 -26.27 15.54
C SER A 87 28.55 -24.78 15.21
N GLU A 88 29.71 -24.24 15.58
CA GLU A 88 30.03 -22.82 15.28
C GLU A 88 29.96 -22.51 13.78
N GLU A 89 30.40 -23.42 12.93
CA GLU A 89 30.33 -23.27 11.47
C GLU A 89 28.84 -23.19 11.00
N GLU A 90 27.96 -23.99 11.58
CA GLU A 90 26.54 -24.00 11.26
C GLU A 90 25.85 -22.75 11.79
N GLN A 91 26.18 -22.29 13.01
CA GLN A 91 25.70 -21.03 13.56
C GLN A 91 26.07 -19.84 12.64
N GLU A 92 27.31 -19.81 12.13
CA GLU A 92 27.77 -18.76 11.20
C GLU A 92 26.97 -18.78 9.89
N LYS A 93 26.77 -19.97 9.30
CA LYS A 93 25.98 -20.13 8.08
C LYS A 93 24.53 -19.66 8.26
N ILE A 94 23.88 -20.11 9.35
CA ILE A 94 22.49 -19.73 9.67
C ILE A 94 22.40 -18.23 9.94
N GLY A 95 23.27 -17.69 10.80
CA GLY A 95 23.29 -16.28 11.14
C GLY A 95 23.49 -15.39 9.91
N THR A 96 24.44 -15.73 9.06
CA THR A 96 24.72 -15.01 7.81
C THR A 96 23.54 -15.06 6.86
N PHE A 97 22.93 -16.22 6.68
CA PHE A 97 21.77 -16.38 5.79
C PHE A 97 20.61 -15.46 6.20
N PHE A 98 20.21 -15.51 7.46
CA PHE A 98 19.09 -14.67 7.94
C PHE A 98 19.46 -13.19 7.97
N SER A 99 20.69 -12.82 8.32
CA SER A 99 21.15 -11.43 8.26
C SER A 99 21.10 -10.88 6.84
N GLN A 100 21.42 -11.69 5.81
CA GLN A 100 21.26 -11.30 4.41
C GLN A 100 19.79 -11.12 4.02
N LEU A 101 18.87 -11.99 4.49
CA LEU A 101 17.43 -11.84 4.27
C LEU A 101 16.90 -10.55 4.91
N ASP A 102 17.25 -10.27 6.16
CA ASP A 102 16.85 -9.04 6.86
C ASP A 102 17.33 -7.79 6.12
N HIS A 103 18.56 -7.84 5.60
CA HIS A 103 19.11 -6.76 4.78
C HIS A 103 18.31 -6.55 3.48
N LEU A 104 17.96 -7.64 2.77
CA LEU A 104 17.16 -7.56 1.55
C LEU A 104 15.76 -7.02 1.82
N ILE A 105 15.08 -7.48 2.88
CA ILE A 105 13.78 -6.97 3.31
C ILE A 105 13.87 -5.46 3.57
N THR A 106 14.85 -5.05 4.38
CA THR A 106 15.07 -3.63 4.72
C THR A 106 15.35 -2.78 3.47
N LEU A 107 16.15 -3.29 2.53
CA LEU A 107 16.47 -2.59 1.29
C LEU A 107 15.23 -2.41 0.41
N HIS A 108 14.41 -3.46 0.26
CA HIS A 108 13.19 -3.38 -0.54
C HIS A 108 12.14 -2.49 0.11
N GLN A 109 12.00 -2.53 1.45
CA GLN A 109 11.12 -1.62 2.18
C GLN A 109 11.52 -0.15 1.98
N ARG A 110 12.81 0.17 2.13
CA ARG A 110 13.30 1.53 1.89
C ARG A 110 13.08 2.01 0.44
N LYS A 111 13.26 1.10 -0.54
CA LYS A 111 12.99 1.44 -1.94
C LYS A 111 11.51 1.66 -2.19
N TYR A 112 10.65 0.85 -1.59
CA TYR A 112 9.19 1.01 -1.64
C TYR A 112 8.79 2.39 -1.10
N ASP A 113 9.18 2.72 0.14
CA ASP A 113 8.85 3.98 0.78
C ASP A 113 9.38 5.19 -0.01
N LYS A 114 10.62 5.10 -0.51
CA LYS A 114 11.22 6.16 -1.34
C LYS A 114 10.45 6.36 -2.65
N THR A 115 10.02 5.27 -3.31
CA THR A 115 9.30 5.37 -4.58
C THR A 115 7.91 5.97 -4.38
N ILE A 116 7.20 5.62 -3.28
CA ILE A 116 5.93 6.26 -2.90
C ILE A 116 6.13 7.77 -2.69
N ASN A 117 7.17 8.16 -1.94
CA ASN A 117 7.44 9.57 -1.70
C ASN A 117 7.74 10.32 -3.00
N ILE A 118 8.51 9.73 -3.92
CA ILE A 118 8.77 10.31 -5.26
C ILE A 118 7.45 10.45 -6.01
N LYS A 119 6.60 9.41 -6.05
CA LYS A 119 5.30 9.46 -6.72
C LYS A 119 4.44 10.62 -6.18
N ASN A 120 4.32 10.74 -4.86
CA ASN A 120 3.52 11.79 -4.23
C ASN A 120 4.04 13.19 -4.57
N VAL A 121 5.35 13.42 -4.51
CA VAL A 121 5.96 14.70 -4.89
C VAL A 121 5.74 14.99 -6.38
N MET A 122 5.81 13.98 -7.25
CA MET A 122 5.55 14.16 -8.68
C MET A 122 4.08 14.47 -8.96
N LEU A 123 3.13 13.80 -8.27
CA LEU A 123 1.69 14.12 -8.36
C LEU A 123 1.43 15.59 -7.97
N GLU A 124 2.07 16.06 -6.91
CA GLU A 124 1.89 17.44 -6.45
C GLU A 124 2.50 18.49 -7.41
N LYS A 125 3.57 18.15 -8.13
CA LYS A 125 4.34 19.09 -8.94
C LYS A 125 4.07 19.04 -10.44
N ILE A 126 3.62 17.89 -10.97
CA ILE A 126 3.32 17.72 -12.40
C ILE A 126 1.87 18.12 -12.71
N PHE A 127 0.97 18.08 -11.73
CA PHE A 127 -0.40 18.54 -11.93
C PHE A 127 -0.54 20.00 -11.42
N PRO A 128 -1.17 20.88 -12.20
CA PRO A 128 -1.44 22.25 -11.74
C PRO A 128 -2.28 22.27 -10.46
N LYS A 129 -1.99 23.22 -9.58
CA LYS A 129 -2.80 23.44 -8.36
C LYS A 129 -4.06 24.25 -8.72
N ASP A 130 -5.01 24.24 -7.77
CA ASP A 130 -6.25 25.02 -7.90
C ASP A 130 -5.96 26.43 -8.41
N SER A 131 -6.63 26.83 -9.50
CA SER A 131 -6.49 28.11 -10.19
C SER A 131 -5.23 28.35 -11.04
N GLU A 132 -4.36 27.36 -11.19
CA GLU A 132 -3.19 27.41 -12.07
C GLU A 132 -3.42 26.54 -13.31
N ASN A 133 -2.91 26.99 -14.47
CA ASN A 133 -2.97 26.24 -15.74
C ASN A 133 -1.60 25.73 -16.17
N LEU A 134 -0.60 25.81 -15.27
CA LEU A 134 0.77 25.42 -15.57
C LEU A 134 1.34 24.65 -14.37
N PRO A 135 1.91 23.46 -14.58
CA PRO A 135 2.54 22.68 -13.51
C PRO A 135 3.87 23.30 -13.05
N GLU A 136 4.31 22.97 -11.82
CA GLU A 136 5.64 23.38 -11.33
C GLU A 136 6.78 22.66 -12.09
N ILE A 137 6.55 21.41 -12.50
CA ILE A 137 7.50 20.62 -13.30
C ILE A 137 6.90 20.40 -14.69
N ILE A 138 7.59 20.93 -15.70
CA ILE A 138 7.21 20.83 -17.10
C ILE A 138 8.25 19.98 -17.83
N PHE A 139 7.80 19.03 -18.65
CA PHE A 139 8.72 18.32 -19.53
C PHE A 139 9.25 19.27 -20.62
N SER A 140 10.54 19.23 -20.89
CA SER A 140 11.30 20.25 -21.63
C SER A 140 10.78 20.63 -23.04
N LYS A 141 9.80 19.91 -23.57
CA LYS A 141 9.18 20.18 -24.89
C LYS A 141 7.77 20.77 -24.78
N PHE A 142 7.19 20.84 -23.58
CA PHE A 142 5.77 21.16 -23.35
C PHE A 142 5.65 22.42 -22.49
N ALA A 143 5.96 23.58 -23.07
CA ALA A 143 5.84 24.85 -22.35
C ALA A 143 4.48 25.56 -22.64
N VAL A 144 3.41 24.77 -22.85
CA VAL A 144 2.07 25.27 -23.17
C VAL A 144 1.17 25.13 -21.95
N THR A 145 0.35 26.15 -21.71
CA THR A 145 -0.68 26.10 -20.65
C THR A 145 -1.68 24.98 -20.92
N TRP A 146 -2.04 24.25 -19.86
CA TRP A 146 -3.06 23.20 -19.92
C TRP A 146 -4.46 23.82 -20.10
N GLU A 147 -5.33 23.12 -20.79
CA GLU A 147 -6.72 23.55 -21.00
C GLU A 147 -7.59 23.17 -19.80
N GLN A 148 -8.32 24.14 -19.27
CA GLN A 148 -9.32 23.90 -18.22
C GLN A 148 -10.59 23.34 -18.86
N ARG A 149 -11.05 22.18 -18.45
CA ARG A 149 -12.19 21.46 -19.00
C ARG A 149 -13.00 20.82 -17.86
N LYS A 150 -14.32 20.69 -18.05
CA LYS A 150 -15.14 19.85 -17.15
C LYS A 150 -14.98 18.37 -17.49
N LEU A 151 -15.09 17.50 -16.49
CA LEU A 151 -15.08 16.06 -16.73
C LEU A 151 -16.24 15.63 -17.65
N SER A 152 -17.40 16.33 -17.63
CA SER A 152 -18.52 16.11 -18.57
C SER A 152 -18.18 16.31 -20.03
N GLU A 153 -17.14 17.11 -20.35
CA GLU A 153 -16.67 17.35 -21.70
C GLU A 153 -15.66 16.28 -22.18
N LEU A 154 -15.12 15.50 -21.27
CA LEU A 154 -14.03 14.57 -21.47
C LEU A 154 -14.42 13.11 -21.23
N GLY A 155 -15.67 12.86 -20.91
CA GLY A 155 -16.20 11.54 -20.62
C GLY A 155 -17.56 11.61 -19.95
N LYS A 156 -17.94 10.50 -19.31
CA LYS A 156 -19.23 10.39 -18.61
C LYS A 156 -19.15 9.44 -17.43
N THR A 157 -19.99 9.66 -16.45
CA THR A 157 -20.18 8.73 -15.35
C THR A 157 -21.19 7.63 -15.67
N GLN A 158 -21.03 6.48 -15.07
CA GLN A 158 -22.01 5.41 -15.06
C GLN A 158 -22.10 4.79 -13.67
N SER A 159 -23.31 4.79 -13.11
CA SER A 159 -23.59 4.13 -11.82
C SER A 159 -23.77 2.63 -12.03
N GLY A 160 -23.44 1.86 -10.98
CA GLY A 160 -23.67 0.44 -10.95
C GLY A 160 -25.14 0.04 -10.74
N ILE A 161 -25.36 -1.25 -10.65
CA ILE A 161 -26.66 -1.90 -10.55
C ILE A 161 -26.82 -2.64 -9.22
N GLY A 162 -28.06 -2.92 -8.84
CA GLY A 162 -28.33 -3.77 -7.68
C GLY A 162 -27.85 -5.21 -7.92
N PHE A 163 -27.12 -5.76 -6.95
CA PHE A 163 -26.55 -7.11 -7.00
C PHE A 163 -26.97 -7.91 -5.79
N SER A 164 -28.08 -8.65 -5.93
CA SER A 164 -28.65 -9.46 -4.84
C SER A 164 -27.74 -10.64 -4.50
N GLU A 165 -27.77 -11.09 -3.25
CA GLU A 165 -26.98 -12.24 -2.78
C GLU A 165 -27.23 -13.51 -3.60
N SER A 166 -28.46 -13.71 -4.09
CA SER A 166 -28.82 -14.86 -4.92
C SER A 166 -28.13 -14.90 -6.30
N GLU A 167 -27.55 -13.79 -6.74
CA GLU A 167 -26.83 -13.67 -8.03
C GLU A 167 -25.32 -13.68 -7.85
N GLN A 168 -24.83 -13.66 -6.61
CA GLN A 168 -23.40 -13.61 -6.29
C GLN A 168 -22.76 -14.99 -6.33
N GLY A 169 -21.44 -15.04 -6.40
CA GLY A 169 -20.64 -16.27 -6.23
C GLY A 169 -20.19 -16.94 -7.53
N GLY A 170 -20.51 -16.39 -8.71
CA GLY A 170 -19.95 -16.89 -9.96
C GLY A 170 -18.42 -16.79 -10.04
N SER A 171 -17.78 -17.70 -10.76
CA SER A 171 -16.32 -17.76 -10.94
C SER A 171 -15.88 -17.57 -12.40
N ASP A 172 -16.84 -17.45 -13.32
CA ASP A 172 -16.59 -17.31 -14.76
C ASP A 172 -17.58 -16.35 -15.42
N GLY A 173 -17.16 -15.71 -16.49
CA GLY A 173 -17.92 -14.72 -17.24
C GLY A 173 -17.41 -13.29 -17.04
N PHE A 174 -18.34 -12.32 -16.96
CA PHE A 174 -18.00 -10.91 -16.75
C PHE A 174 -17.71 -10.63 -15.27
N PRO A 175 -16.57 -9.99 -14.93
CA PRO A 175 -16.29 -9.61 -13.57
C PRO A 175 -17.34 -8.61 -13.07
N PHE A 176 -17.86 -8.86 -11.86
CA PHE A 176 -18.75 -7.96 -11.16
C PHE A 176 -18.02 -7.37 -9.96
N PHE A 177 -17.54 -6.13 -10.11
CA PHE A 177 -16.76 -5.47 -9.08
C PHE A 177 -17.63 -4.77 -8.05
N LYS A 178 -17.29 -4.99 -6.79
CA LYS A 178 -17.79 -4.26 -5.63
C LYS A 178 -16.67 -3.43 -5.01
N VAL A 179 -17.02 -2.44 -4.20
CA VAL A 179 -16.01 -1.62 -3.49
C VAL A 179 -15.03 -2.49 -2.69
N SER A 180 -15.51 -3.61 -2.10
CA SER A 180 -14.67 -4.56 -1.36
C SER A 180 -13.55 -5.18 -2.19
N ASP A 181 -13.76 -5.37 -3.49
CA ASP A 181 -12.79 -6.01 -4.37
C ASP A 181 -11.53 -5.14 -4.60
N MET A 182 -11.63 -3.83 -4.30
CA MET A 182 -10.46 -2.93 -4.28
C MET A 182 -9.43 -3.28 -3.19
N ASN A 183 -9.78 -4.19 -2.25
CA ASN A 183 -8.86 -4.71 -1.23
C ASN A 183 -8.15 -6.00 -1.65
N ASN A 184 -8.56 -6.64 -2.75
CA ASN A 184 -7.93 -7.86 -3.22
C ASN A 184 -6.49 -7.58 -3.63
N LEU A 185 -5.59 -8.47 -3.22
CA LEU A 185 -4.19 -8.42 -3.62
C LEU A 185 -4.09 -8.47 -5.16
N GLY A 186 -3.41 -7.50 -5.75
CA GLY A 186 -3.32 -7.32 -7.20
C GLY A 186 -4.29 -6.30 -7.79
N ASN A 187 -5.22 -5.76 -6.98
CA ASN A 187 -6.15 -4.70 -7.37
C ASN A 187 -5.72 -3.30 -6.86
N GLU A 188 -4.47 -3.11 -6.51
CA GLU A 188 -3.97 -1.85 -5.91
C GLU A 188 -4.08 -0.67 -6.87
N HIS A 189 -3.93 -0.88 -8.17
CA HIS A 189 -3.99 0.15 -9.21
C HIS A 189 -5.01 -0.17 -10.30
N GLU A 190 -5.19 -1.44 -10.63
CA GLU A 190 -6.06 -1.95 -11.68
C GLU A 190 -6.92 -3.10 -11.15
N MET A 191 -8.21 -3.09 -11.47
CA MET A 191 -9.11 -4.17 -11.10
C MET A 191 -8.90 -5.37 -12.01
N LYS A 192 -8.31 -6.43 -11.48
CA LYS A 192 -8.01 -7.69 -12.19
C LYS A 192 -8.79 -8.87 -11.63
N ILE A 193 -9.09 -8.83 -10.33
CA ILE A 193 -9.65 -9.95 -9.57
C ILE A 193 -10.98 -9.51 -9.00
N ALA A 194 -12.07 -10.11 -9.44
CA ALA A 194 -13.39 -9.96 -8.85
C ALA A 194 -13.71 -11.14 -7.92
N ASN A 195 -14.42 -10.87 -6.84
CA ASN A 195 -14.96 -11.93 -5.97
C ASN A 195 -16.24 -12.54 -6.55
N ASN A 196 -16.82 -11.92 -7.57
CA ASN A 196 -18.04 -12.37 -8.24
C ASN A 196 -17.90 -12.20 -9.75
N TYR A 197 -18.44 -13.16 -10.47
CA TYR A 197 -18.55 -13.13 -11.92
C TYR A 197 -19.99 -13.39 -12.33
N VAL A 198 -20.41 -12.84 -13.46
CA VAL A 198 -21.76 -12.95 -13.99
C VAL A 198 -21.73 -13.64 -15.35
N SER A 199 -22.47 -14.75 -15.48
CA SER A 199 -22.58 -15.48 -16.71
C SER A 199 -23.40 -14.72 -17.76
N PHE A 200 -23.25 -15.08 -19.04
CA PHE A 200 -24.06 -14.53 -20.12
C PHE A 200 -25.57 -14.81 -19.92
N GLU A 201 -25.93 -15.94 -19.36
CA GLU A 201 -27.32 -16.29 -19.04
C GLU A 201 -27.90 -15.37 -17.96
N GLN A 202 -27.11 -15.03 -16.92
CA GLN A 202 -27.51 -14.07 -15.90
C GLN A 202 -27.71 -12.67 -16.48
N LEU A 203 -26.81 -12.23 -17.39
CA LEU A 203 -26.96 -10.95 -18.07
C LEU A 203 -28.29 -10.88 -18.84
N GLN A 204 -28.62 -11.91 -19.59
CA GLN A 204 -29.88 -11.96 -20.34
C GLN A 204 -31.10 -12.01 -19.42
N ARG A 205 -31.11 -12.89 -18.41
CA ARG A 205 -32.22 -13.04 -17.47
C ARG A 205 -32.51 -11.76 -16.69
N ARG A 206 -31.46 -11.05 -16.27
CA ARG A 206 -31.56 -9.82 -15.48
C ARG A 206 -31.62 -8.55 -16.33
N ASN A 207 -31.46 -8.67 -17.64
CA ASN A 207 -31.31 -7.54 -18.56
C ASN A 207 -30.18 -6.57 -18.12
N TRP A 208 -29.09 -7.15 -17.63
CA TRP A 208 -27.91 -6.39 -17.24
C TRP A 208 -27.02 -6.15 -18.46
N LYS A 209 -26.42 -4.97 -18.52
CA LYS A 209 -25.47 -4.60 -19.58
C LYS A 209 -24.11 -4.32 -18.97
N PRO A 210 -23.07 -5.03 -19.38
CA PRO A 210 -21.72 -4.69 -18.97
C PRO A 210 -21.33 -3.28 -19.42
N ILE A 211 -20.44 -2.66 -18.66
CA ILE A 211 -19.77 -1.44 -19.05
C ILE A 211 -18.70 -1.82 -20.07
N GLU A 212 -18.92 -1.44 -21.33
CA GLU A 212 -18.03 -1.75 -22.46
C GLU A 212 -17.07 -0.59 -22.76
N GLY A 213 -17.35 0.62 -22.23
CA GLY A 213 -16.49 1.79 -22.37
C GLY A 213 -15.25 1.66 -21.50
N VAL A 214 -14.35 0.80 -21.93
CA VAL A 214 -13.07 0.53 -21.25
C VAL A 214 -11.89 0.92 -22.14
N PRO A 215 -10.76 1.34 -21.55
CA PRO A 215 -10.49 1.48 -20.13
C PRO A 215 -11.25 2.64 -19.46
N CYS A 216 -11.59 2.48 -18.18
CA CYS A 216 -12.26 3.52 -17.38
C CYS A 216 -11.79 3.46 -15.92
N VAL A 217 -12.13 4.46 -15.11
CA VAL A 217 -11.81 4.49 -13.67
C VAL A 217 -13.06 4.21 -12.85
N ILE A 218 -12.96 3.36 -11.84
CA ILE A 218 -14.03 3.13 -10.87
C ILE A 218 -13.62 3.61 -9.47
N PHE A 219 -14.62 4.03 -8.69
CA PHE A 219 -14.46 4.50 -7.31
C PHE A 219 -15.74 4.26 -6.50
N ALA A 220 -15.61 4.32 -5.17
CA ALA A 220 -16.78 4.21 -4.28
C ALA A 220 -17.69 5.41 -4.47
N LYS A 221 -19.01 5.17 -4.56
CA LYS A 221 -20.06 6.18 -4.76
C LYS A 221 -20.83 6.52 -3.48
N VAL A 222 -20.87 5.60 -2.52
CA VAL A 222 -21.71 5.72 -1.32
C VAL A 222 -20.98 5.23 -0.08
N GLY A 223 -21.19 5.92 1.03
CA GLY A 223 -20.83 5.47 2.37
C GLY A 223 -19.38 5.77 2.76
N ALA A 224 -18.94 5.16 3.86
CA ALA A 224 -17.62 5.40 4.45
C ALA A 224 -16.43 5.08 3.51
N ALA A 225 -16.65 4.21 2.52
CA ALA A 225 -15.63 3.86 1.54
C ALA A 225 -15.18 5.04 0.65
N ILE A 226 -16.04 6.07 0.50
CA ILE A 226 -15.70 7.33 -0.17
C ILE A 226 -14.47 7.97 0.47
N MET A 227 -14.38 7.95 1.80
CA MET A 227 -13.28 8.58 2.55
C MET A 227 -11.92 7.93 2.32
N LEU A 228 -11.89 6.71 1.78
CA LEU A 228 -10.66 6.04 1.38
C LEU A 228 -10.11 6.55 0.05
N ASP A 229 -10.93 7.29 -0.68
CA ASP A 229 -10.60 7.98 -1.94
C ASP A 229 -9.88 7.10 -2.98
N ARG A 230 -10.28 5.83 -3.06
CA ARG A 230 -9.66 4.83 -3.94
C ARG A 230 -10.21 4.91 -5.35
N LYS A 231 -9.33 5.06 -6.32
CA LYS A 231 -9.62 5.00 -7.75
C LYS A 231 -8.87 3.83 -8.36
N ARG A 232 -9.53 3.05 -9.22
CA ARG A 232 -8.95 1.88 -9.88
C ARG A 232 -9.32 1.89 -11.35
N ILE A 233 -8.34 1.60 -12.21
CA ILE A 233 -8.60 1.42 -13.63
C ILE A 233 -9.19 0.05 -13.89
N VAL A 234 -10.12 -0.04 -14.85
CA VAL A 234 -10.67 -1.30 -15.38
C VAL A 234 -10.47 -1.34 -16.88
N ARG A 235 -9.88 -2.42 -17.39
CA ARG A 235 -9.50 -2.54 -18.81
C ARG A 235 -10.32 -3.59 -19.59
N VAL A 236 -11.20 -4.31 -18.93
CA VAL A 236 -12.06 -5.34 -19.55
C VAL A 236 -13.53 -5.00 -19.31
N PRO A 237 -14.46 -5.41 -20.17
CA PRO A 237 -15.89 -5.24 -19.92
C PRO A 237 -16.30 -5.86 -18.58
N PHE A 238 -17.11 -5.14 -17.80
CA PHE A 238 -17.43 -5.49 -16.41
C PHE A 238 -18.78 -4.93 -15.94
N LEU A 239 -19.18 -5.35 -14.73
CA LEU A 239 -20.31 -4.75 -14.01
C LEU A 239 -19.83 -4.21 -12.66
N ILE A 240 -20.59 -3.30 -12.09
CA ILE A 240 -20.37 -2.76 -10.75
C ILE A 240 -21.67 -2.69 -9.96
N ASP A 241 -21.56 -2.78 -8.64
CA ASP A 241 -22.71 -2.62 -7.75
C ASP A 241 -23.14 -1.13 -7.61
N ASN A 242 -24.31 -0.91 -7.04
CA ASN A 242 -24.86 0.44 -6.84
C ASN A 242 -24.07 1.32 -5.85
N ASN A 243 -23.08 0.78 -5.15
CA ASN A 243 -22.17 1.52 -4.28
C ASN A 243 -20.89 2.01 -5.01
N THR A 244 -20.77 1.64 -6.28
CA THR A 244 -19.62 1.95 -7.13
C THR A 244 -20.07 2.82 -8.31
N MET A 245 -19.21 3.69 -8.78
CA MET A 245 -19.38 4.51 -9.98
C MET A 245 -18.17 4.32 -10.90
N ALA A 246 -18.42 4.29 -12.20
CA ALA A 246 -17.40 4.34 -13.22
C ALA A 246 -17.38 5.73 -13.87
N TYR A 247 -16.18 6.22 -14.21
CA TYR A 247 -15.99 7.33 -15.13
C TYR A 247 -15.36 6.79 -16.40
N ILE A 248 -16.09 6.89 -17.49
CA ILE A 248 -15.73 6.38 -18.82
C ILE A 248 -15.10 7.52 -19.59
N PHE A 249 -13.82 7.39 -19.93
CA PHE A 249 -13.08 8.36 -20.73
C PHE A 249 -13.61 8.42 -22.17
N ASP A 250 -13.58 9.58 -22.79
CA ASP A 250 -13.75 9.70 -24.23
C ASP A 250 -12.43 9.39 -24.98
N GLY A 251 -12.41 9.59 -26.30
CA GLY A 251 -11.22 9.31 -27.10
C GLY A 251 -10.08 10.34 -27.00
N SER A 252 -10.23 11.40 -26.20
CA SER A 252 -9.25 12.47 -26.05
C SER A 252 -8.19 12.21 -24.99
N TRP A 253 -8.36 11.13 -24.19
CA TRP A 253 -7.47 10.79 -23.09
C TRP A 253 -6.40 9.75 -23.46
N ASP A 254 -5.17 10.01 -22.97
CA ASP A 254 -4.33 8.87 -22.55
C ASP A 254 -4.90 8.32 -21.24
N VAL A 255 -5.30 7.06 -21.24
CA VAL A 255 -6.07 6.48 -20.14
C VAL A 255 -5.27 6.36 -18.84
N ASP A 256 -3.97 6.09 -18.94
CA ASP A 256 -3.09 5.99 -17.76
C ASP A 256 -2.79 7.39 -17.19
N PHE A 257 -2.76 8.43 -18.05
CA PHE A 257 -2.78 9.82 -17.61
C PHE A 257 -4.10 10.15 -16.89
N GLY A 258 -5.25 9.78 -17.48
CA GLY A 258 -6.57 9.99 -16.88
C GLY A 258 -6.68 9.34 -15.51
N LYS A 259 -6.23 8.08 -15.36
CA LYS A 259 -6.15 7.39 -14.07
C LYS A 259 -5.29 8.18 -13.07
N THR A 260 -4.15 8.70 -13.51
CA THR A 260 -3.23 9.45 -12.65
C THR A 260 -3.82 10.81 -12.26
N LEU A 261 -4.49 11.50 -13.19
CA LEU A 261 -5.22 12.73 -12.88
C LEU A 261 -6.31 12.47 -11.82
N PHE A 262 -7.07 11.38 -11.94
CA PHE A 262 -8.06 11.02 -10.93
C PHE A 262 -7.43 10.80 -9.54
N GLU A 263 -6.18 10.36 -9.43
CA GLU A 263 -5.49 10.26 -8.15
C GLU A 263 -5.25 11.62 -7.48
N THR A 264 -5.17 12.71 -8.26
CA THR A 264 -5.01 14.07 -7.73
C THR A 264 -6.32 14.73 -7.30
N ILE A 265 -7.46 14.23 -7.79
CA ILE A 265 -8.78 14.78 -7.46
C ILE A 265 -9.24 14.24 -6.10
N PRO A 266 -9.39 15.06 -5.05
CA PRO A 266 -9.89 14.60 -3.75
C PRO A 266 -11.43 14.45 -3.80
N LEU A 267 -11.91 13.35 -4.40
CA LEU A 267 -13.34 13.09 -4.60
C LEU A 267 -14.19 13.28 -3.32
N PRO A 268 -13.73 12.94 -2.10
CA PRO A 268 -14.51 13.19 -0.89
C PRO A 268 -15.00 14.63 -0.70
N ARG A 269 -14.31 15.63 -1.29
CA ARG A 269 -14.70 17.05 -1.22
C ARG A 269 -16.00 17.35 -1.97
N TYR A 270 -16.35 16.52 -2.96
CA TYR A 270 -17.54 16.67 -3.81
C TYR A 270 -18.71 15.83 -3.32
N ALA A 271 -18.52 15.06 -2.23
CA ALA A 271 -19.58 14.26 -1.66
C ALA A 271 -20.67 15.13 -1.04
N GLN A 272 -21.92 14.78 -1.32
CA GLN A 272 -23.07 15.42 -0.70
C GLN A 272 -23.09 15.12 0.80
N VAL A 273 -23.33 16.16 1.60
CA VAL A 273 -23.43 16.05 3.05
C VAL A 273 -24.80 15.48 3.43
N GLY A 274 -24.79 14.28 4.04
CA GLY A 274 -26.00 13.59 4.49
C GLY A 274 -25.66 12.54 5.54
N ALA A 275 -26.63 11.72 5.92
CA ALA A 275 -26.43 10.60 6.85
C ALA A 275 -25.39 9.60 6.33
N LEU A 276 -25.29 9.45 5.00
CA LEU A 276 -24.24 8.73 4.29
C LEU A 276 -23.70 9.63 3.18
N PRO A 277 -22.37 9.88 3.10
CA PRO A 277 -21.80 10.62 1.99
C PRO A 277 -22.06 9.87 0.68
N SER A 278 -22.38 10.61 -0.38
CA SER A 278 -22.66 10.04 -1.70
C SER A 278 -22.35 11.02 -2.82
N TYR A 279 -22.18 10.51 -4.05
CA TYR A 279 -22.09 11.31 -5.28
C TYR A 279 -23.24 10.98 -6.22
N ASN A 280 -23.72 12.01 -6.94
CA ASN A 280 -24.43 11.84 -8.20
C ASN A 280 -23.45 11.90 -9.37
N GLY A 281 -23.88 11.53 -10.58
CA GLY A 281 -23.05 11.66 -11.78
C GLY A 281 -22.61 13.09 -12.02
N SER A 282 -23.53 14.07 -11.87
CA SER A 282 -23.25 15.49 -12.04
C SER A 282 -22.21 16.02 -11.03
N ASP A 283 -22.18 15.50 -9.79
CA ASP A 283 -21.18 15.96 -8.80
C ASP A 283 -19.76 15.67 -9.25
N ILE A 284 -19.57 14.62 -10.05
CA ILE A 284 -18.29 14.24 -10.64
C ILE A 284 -18.05 14.92 -11.99
N GLU A 285 -19.07 14.95 -12.85
CA GLU A 285 -18.99 15.48 -14.20
C GLU A 285 -18.78 17.01 -14.24
N ASP A 286 -19.20 17.72 -13.21
CA ASP A 286 -18.98 19.17 -13.05
C ASP A 286 -17.60 19.53 -12.51
N ILE A 287 -16.78 18.57 -12.12
CA ILE A 287 -15.40 18.83 -11.67
C ILE A 287 -14.59 19.41 -12.84
N GLU A 288 -13.98 20.56 -12.59
CA GLU A 288 -13.03 21.17 -13.52
C GLU A 288 -11.64 20.61 -13.32
N VAL A 289 -10.98 20.26 -14.42
CA VAL A 289 -9.62 19.71 -14.46
C VAL A 289 -8.81 20.43 -15.54
N CYS A 290 -7.49 20.51 -15.34
CA CYS A 290 -6.58 20.96 -16.37
C CYS A 290 -6.01 19.76 -17.11
N VAL A 291 -6.03 19.79 -18.44
CA VAL A 291 -5.53 18.72 -19.30
C VAL A 291 -4.53 19.26 -20.33
N PRO A 292 -3.38 18.60 -20.49
CA PRO A 292 -2.38 18.93 -21.49
C PRO A 292 -2.71 18.30 -22.85
N THR A 293 -1.85 18.54 -23.82
CA THR A 293 -1.90 17.84 -25.12
C THR A 293 -1.72 16.33 -24.95
N ASN A 294 -2.27 15.54 -25.87
CA ASN A 294 -2.17 14.07 -25.82
C ASN A 294 -0.72 13.57 -25.76
N GLU A 295 0.20 14.26 -26.43
CA GLU A 295 1.63 13.90 -26.40
C GLU A 295 2.22 14.08 -24.99
N GLU A 296 1.85 15.12 -24.27
CA GLU A 296 2.27 15.35 -22.88
C GLU A 296 1.56 14.39 -21.93
N GLN A 297 0.26 14.11 -22.14
CA GLN A 297 -0.47 13.10 -21.37
C GLN A 297 0.26 11.74 -21.38
N THR A 298 0.68 11.29 -22.57
CA THR A 298 1.41 10.02 -22.72
C THR A 298 2.75 10.04 -21.97
N LYS A 299 3.48 11.14 -21.98
CA LYS A 299 4.75 11.24 -21.23
C LYS A 299 4.55 11.20 -19.71
N ILE A 300 3.51 11.86 -19.23
CA ILE A 300 3.12 11.83 -17.82
C ILE A 300 2.70 10.40 -17.44
N ALA A 301 1.86 9.76 -18.26
CA ALA A 301 1.40 8.39 -18.06
C ALA A 301 2.57 7.39 -17.96
N GLU A 302 3.52 7.43 -18.90
CA GLU A 302 4.72 6.58 -18.89
C GLU A 302 5.51 6.69 -17.57
N LEU A 303 5.66 7.90 -17.05
CA LEU A 303 6.35 8.13 -15.77
C LEU A 303 5.61 7.47 -14.61
N PHE A 304 4.29 7.73 -14.47
CA PHE A 304 3.52 7.22 -13.33
C PHE A 304 3.29 5.71 -13.39
N VAL A 305 3.08 5.13 -14.57
CA VAL A 305 3.04 3.67 -14.77
C VAL A 305 4.37 3.04 -14.35
N SER A 306 5.50 3.65 -14.68
CA SER A 306 6.80 3.15 -14.25
C SER A 306 6.97 3.19 -12.74
N LEU A 307 6.52 4.26 -12.07
CA LEU A 307 6.54 4.38 -10.61
C LEU A 307 5.63 3.34 -9.94
N ASP A 308 4.40 3.15 -10.43
CA ASP A 308 3.46 2.16 -9.93
C ASP A 308 4.00 0.72 -10.07
N ASN A 309 4.66 0.41 -11.19
CA ASN A 309 5.33 -0.88 -11.40
C ASN A 309 6.48 -1.10 -10.41
N LEU A 310 7.29 -0.08 -10.12
CA LEU A 310 8.37 -0.18 -9.13
C LEU A 310 7.84 -0.36 -7.70
N ILE A 311 6.78 0.36 -7.32
CA ILE A 311 6.11 0.21 -6.03
C ILE A 311 5.62 -1.23 -5.86
N THR A 312 4.86 -1.74 -6.83
CA THR A 312 4.33 -3.11 -6.82
C THR A 312 5.46 -4.16 -6.78
N LEU A 313 6.54 -3.95 -7.54
CA LEU A 313 7.69 -4.85 -7.55
C LEU A 313 8.36 -4.95 -6.18
N HIS A 314 8.59 -3.81 -5.52
CA HIS A 314 9.25 -3.78 -4.22
C HIS A 314 8.36 -4.34 -3.12
N GLN A 315 7.07 -4.04 -3.14
CA GLN A 315 6.08 -4.62 -2.22
C GLN A 315 6.07 -6.16 -2.32
N ARG A 316 5.90 -6.71 -3.53
CA ARG A 316 5.89 -8.17 -3.74
C ARG A 316 7.18 -8.86 -3.34
N LYS A 317 8.33 -8.16 -3.43
CA LYS A 317 9.60 -8.72 -2.97
C LYS A 317 9.67 -8.83 -1.46
N VAL A 318 9.14 -7.83 -0.73
CA VAL A 318 9.04 -7.90 0.74
C VAL A 318 8.09 -9.01 1.19
N GLU A 319 6.95 -9.18 0.50
CA GLU A 319 5.97 -10.22 0.83
C GLU A 319 6.45 -11.65 0.57
N LYS A 320 7.46 -11.84 -0.28
CA LYS A 320 8.02 -13.16 -0.64
C LYS A 320 9.26 -13.55 0.16
N LEU A 321 9.89 -12.61 0.84
CA LEU A 321 11.06 -12.82 1.69
C LEU A 321 10.64 -13.10 3.13
#